data_9debc74438f92c5a4c7e2393d69d847f
#
_entry.id   9debc74438f92c5a4c7e2393d69d847f
#
_cell.length_a   1.000
_cell.length_b   1.000
_cell.length_c   1.000
_cell.angle_alpha   90.00
_cell.angle_beta   90.00
_cell.angle_gamma   90.00
#
_symmetry.space_group_name_H-M   'P 1'
#
loop_
_entity.id
_entity.type
_entity.pdbx_description
1 polymer ?
#
loop_
_entity_poly.entity_id
_entity_poly.type
_entity_poly.pdbx_seq_one_letter_code
_entity_poly.pdbx_strand_id
1 'polypeptide(L)'
;MGDVRDRPVRDRWGMTDQPFRFSSRSSRRALALLGGCALLGAVSTPAAAQSPGHGRWVGTWAAGVTAVPDRAPGYPDGRIAYVEDQTVRQVVHTSVGGDALTLRLSNEHGDEALRLGAVHVAARAGAGGTDIDPATDRTVTFGGNRAVTLAAGTRIVSDPVALDVAPDADLVISLYLPGRTEVSTVHQYALQVNAVADGDVTGARTVTPVAAPEQWMFLSGVSVRARTRTSAVVALGDSLSDGVTTTAGANHRWPDLLSDRLRAGRSPDLGVANVGIAGNRLLHDPNPPAGQPVEAYAAYFGPSALHRFERDVLGQPGAEHVIVLLGANDLGQPGSSAPVAETVTAGQLIQGHRRLIARAHARGLKIYGGTVTPLKGAQFGFWSEEIEAKRQAVNRWIRTSGAYDAVIDFDAAVRDPAQPLRLRPDYDGGDHIHLNDAGAQAMAMAVPLRLLR
;
A
#
# COMPACT_ATOMS: atom_id res chain seq x y z
N MET A 1 44.78 24.01 -2.50
CA MET A 1 44.44 23.13 -3.65
C MET A 1 44.31 21.73 -3.09
N GLY A 2 43.08 21.36 -2.69
CA GLY A 2 42.74 20.09 -2.07
C GLY A 2 41.70 19.40 -2.93
N ASP A 3 42.06 18.21 -3.33
CA ASP A 3 41.38 17.30 -4.21
C ASP A 3 40.02 16.85 -3.57
N VAL A 4 38.90 17.24 -4.15
CA VAL A 4 37.57 16.79 -3.74
C VAL A 4 37.28 15.49 -4.51
N ARG A 5 37.51 14.36 -3.86
CA ARG A 5 37.13 13.05 -4.40
C ARG A 5 35.63 12.89 -4.37
N ASP A 6 35.04 12.72 -5.55
CA ASP A 6 33.67 12.26 -5.79
C ASP A 6 33.38 11.00 -4.96
N ARG A 7 32.35 11.10 -4.11
CA ARG A 7 31.72 9.92 -3.49
C ARG A 7 30.57 9.48 -4.38
N PRO A 8 30.51 8.21 -4.78
CA PRO A 8 29.37 7.72 -5.54
C PRO A 8 28.11 7.77 -4.70
N VAL A 9 27.02 8.31 -5.28
CA VAL A 9 25.67 8.26 -4.75
C VAL A 9 25.28 6.77 -4.64
N ARG A 10 25.02 6.29 -3.44
CA ARG A 10 24.52 4.92 -3.23
C ARG A 10 23.11 4.83 -3.77
N ASP A 11 22.91 3.98 -4.75
CA ASP A 11 21.58 3.63 -5.23
C ASP A 11 20.77 3.04 -4.07
N ARG A 12 19.59 3.60 -3.85
CA ARG A 12 18.66 3.22 -2.79
C ARG A 12 18.18 1.76 -2.90
N TRP A 13 18.51 1.08 -3.99
CA TRP A 13 18.09 -0.27 -4.32
C TRP A 13 19.16 -1.34 -4.11
N GLY A 14 20.36 -0.98 -3.66
CA GLY A 14 21.38 -1.92 -3.19
C GLY A 14 21.92 -2.92 -4.21
N MET A 15 21.78 -2.67 -5.52
CA MET A 15 22.29 -3.58 -6.55
C MET A 15 23.77 -3.30 -6.85
N THR A 16 24.66 -4.13 -6.35
CA THR A 16 26.06 -4.18 -6.80
C THR A 16 26.24 -5.36 -7.74
N ASP A 17 26.77 -5.11 -8.93
CA ASP A 17 27.17 -6.13 -9.89
C ASP A 17 28.32 -6.98 -9.31
N GLN A 18 28.02 -8.19 -8.84
CA GLN A 18 28.99 -9.23 -8.57
C GLN A 18 28.42 -10.59 -9.02
N PRO A 19 29.18 -11.38 -9.80
CA PRO A 19 28.71 -12.67 -10.29
C PRO A 19 28.89 -13.76 -9.23
N PHE A 20 27.81 -14.40 -8.81
CA PHE A 20 27.83 -15.55 -7.90
C PHE A 20 27.80 -16.88 -8.68
N ARG A 21 28.66 -17.83 -8.25
CA ARG A 21 28.67 -19.22 -8.73
C ARG A 21 27.84 -20.09 -7.79
N PHE A 22 26.89 -20.83 -8.33
CA PHE A 22 26.09 -21.77 -7.57
C PHE A 22 26.49 -23.23 -7.82
N SER A 23 26.45 -24.05 -6.76
CA SER A 23 26.48 -25.51 -6.81
C SER A 23 25.07 -26.05 -6.52
N SER A 24 24.55 -26.87 -7.42
CA SER A 24 23.24 -27.50 -7.33
C SER A 24 23.24 -28.71 -6.41
N ARG A 25 22.31 -28.79 -5.46
CA ARG A 25 21.86 -30.09 -4.90
C ARG A 25 20.33 -30.16 -4.98
N SER A 26 19.88 -31.08 -5.82
CA SER A 26 18.49 -31.47 -6.00
C SER A 26 18.05 -32.43 -4.90
N SER A 27 16.91 -32.19 -4.26
CA SER A 27 16.17 -33.19 -3.51
C SER A 27 14.72 -33.24 -3.96
N ARG A 28 14.34 -34.36 -4.57
CA ARG A 28 12.96 -34.70 -4.95
C ARG A 28 12.20 -35.15 -3.71
N ARG A 29 11.02 -34.62 -3.48
CA ARG A 29 10.02 -35.24 -2.60
C ARG A 29 8.71 -35.49 -3.36
N ALA A 30 8.22 -36.70 -3.18
CA ALA A 30 7.06 -37.27 -3.85
C ALA A 30 5.74 -36.70 -3.24
N LEU A 31 4.77 -36.48 -4.12
CA LEU A 31 3.39 -36.13 -3.80
C LEU A 31 2.60 -37.41 -3.48
N ALA A 32 1.91 -37.43 -2.35
CA ALA A 32 0.82 -38.36 -2.06
C ALA A 32 -0.51 -37.59 -2.06
N LEU A 33 -1.40 -37.98 -2.99
CA LEU A 33 -2.78 -37.49 -3.09
C LEU A 33 -3.68 -38.24 -2.09
N LEU A 34 -4.33 -37.53 -1.21
CA LEU A 34 -5.53 -38.05 -0.50
C LEU A 34 -6.65 -37.02 -0.64
N GLY A 35 -7.69 -37.43 -1.33
CA GLY A 35 -8.90 -36.64 -1.52
C GLY A 35 -9.74 -36.60 -0.25
N GLY A 36 -10.18 -35.40 0.11
CA GLY A 36 -11.17 -35.16 1.14
C GLY A 36 -12.09 -34.03 0.70
N CYS A 37 -13.37 -34.38 0.39
CA CYS A 37 -14.42 -33.37 0.18
C CYS A 37 -14.70 -32.64 1.49
N ALA A 38 -14.37 -31.36 1.56
CA ALA A 38 -14.83 -30.48 2.62
C ALA A 38 -15.92 -29.55 2.06
N LEU A 39 -17.10 -29.65 2.62
CA LEU A 39 -18.24 -28.73 2.39
C LEU A 39 -17.87 -27.34 2.93
N LEU A 40 -17.69 -26.40 2.03
CA LEU A 40 -17.55 -24.98 2.34
C LEU A 40 -18.92 -24.41 2.75
N GLY A 41 -19.19 -24.34 4.05
CA GLY A 41 -20.25 -23.54 4.60
C GLY A 41 -19.88 -22.06 4.48
N ALA A 42 -20.53 -21.31 3.59
CA ALA A 42 -20.45 -19.87 3.53
C ALA A 42 -21.05 -19.27 4.83
N VAL A 43 -20.21 -18.84 5.74
CA VAL A 43 -20.64 -18.04 6.88
C VAL A 43 -20.85 -16.61 6.37
N SER A 44 -22.10 -16.30 6.02
CA SER A 44 -22.56 -14.93 5.79
C SER A 44 -22.55 -14.21 7.14
N THR A 45 -21.60 -13.33 7.38
CA THR A 45 -21.66 -12.37 8.47
C THR A 45 -22.85 -11.44 8.23
N PRO A 46 -23.80 -11.31 9.15
CA PRO A 46 -24.89 -10.36 8.99
C PRO A 46 -24.30 -8.93 8.95
N ALA A 47 -24.67 -8.16 7.95
CA ALA A 47 -24.41 -6.73 7.93
C ALA A 47 -25.10 -6.14 9.18
N ALA A 48 -24.33 -5.61 10.10
CA ALA A 48 -24.86 -4.96 11.29
C ALA A 48 -25.77 -3.82 10.86
N ALA A 49 -27.05 -3.93 11.15
CA ALA A 49 -28.04 -2.90 10.92
C ALA A 49 -27.64 -1.64 11.70
N GLN A 50 -27.30 -0.56 10.99
CA GLN A 50 -26.92 0.71 11.58
C GLN A 50 -28.16 1.35 12.23
N SER A 51 -28.10 1.61 13.52
CA SER A 51 -29.15 2.36 14.24
C SER A 51 -29.23 3.81 13.74
N PRO A 52 -30.44 4.40 13.55
CA PRO A 52 -30.57 5.80 13.15
C PRO A 52 -29.97 6.72 14.22
N GLY A 53 -29.01 7.56 13.85
CA GLY A 53 -28.39 8.55 14.73
C GLY A 53 -26.92 8.30 15.09
N HIS A 54 -26.34 7.16 14.73
CA HIS A 54 -24.93 6.86 14.95
C HIS A 54 -24.14 7.14 13.68
N GLY A 55 -22.89 7.68 13.81
CA GLY A 55 -21.99 7.96 12.72
C GLY A 55 -21.69 6.74 11.84
N ARG A 56 -21.21 6.99 10.62
CA ARG A 56 -20.82 5.95 9.65
C ARG A 56 -19.34 5.58 9.84
N TRP A 57 -19.03 4.29 9.73
CA TRP A 57 -17.63 3.84 9.66
C TRP A 57 -17.03 4.17 8.29
N VAL A 58 -15.89 4.86 8.29
CA VAL A 58 -15.19 5.32 7.09
C VAL A 58 -13.70 5.05 7.22
N GLY A 59 -13.10 4.51 6.17
CA GLY A 59 -11.65 4.34 6.09
C GLY A 59 -10.95 5.70 6.13
N THR A 60 -10.08 5.91 7.09
CA THR A 60 -9.26 7.12 7.23
C THR A 60 -7.81 6.90 6.83
N TRP A 61 -7.35 5.66 6.92
CA TRP A 61 -6.04 5.21 6.46
C TRP A 61 -6.14 3.74 6.03
N ALA A 62 -5.40 3.37 4.97
CA ALA A 62 -5.26 1.98 4.55
C ALA A 62 -3.88 1.74 3.94
N ALA A 63 -3.48 0.47 3.89
CA ALA A 63 -2.32 0.00 3.15
C ALA A 63 -2.66 -1.32 2.43
N GLY A 64 -2.18 -1.47 1.20
CA GLY A 64 -2.19 -2.73 0.49
C GLY A 64 -1.15 -3.66 1.10
N VAL A 65 -1.57 -4.78 1.70
CA VAL A 65 -0.63 -5.73 2.30
C VAL A 65 -0.15 -6.75 1.28
N THR A 66 1.11 -7.18 1.47
CA THR A 66 1.82 -8.14 0.62
C THR A 66 2.52 -9.19 1.46
N ALA A 67 2.91 -10.30 0.82
CA ALA A 67 3.80 -11.27 1.42
C ALA A 67 5.22 -10.68 1.56
N VAL A 68 5.99 -11.26 2.47
CA VAL A 68 7.43 -11.06 2.54
C VAL A 68 8.10 -12.11 1.66
N PRO A 69 9.08 -11.76 0.82
CA PRO A 69 9.82 -12.74 0.04
C PRO A 69 10.53 -13.77 0.91
N ASP A 70 10.63 -15.00 0.43
CA ASP A 70 11.51 -15.99 1.02
C ASP A 70 12.93 -15.44 1.10
N ARG A 71 13.60 -15.66 2.23
CA ARG A 71 14.92 -15.07 2.46
C ARG A 71 15.96 -15.71 1.59
N ALA A 72 16.44 -14.98 0.60
CA ALA A 72 17.74 -15.27 0.03
C ALA A 72 18.83 -14.88 1.06
N PRO A 73 19.81 -15.76 1.37
CA PRO A 73 20.97 -15.37 2.14
C PRO A 73 21.66 -14.17 1.50
N GLY A 74 21.87 -13.09 2.27
CA GLY A 74 22.56 -11.88 1.80
C GLY A 74 21.66 -10.76 1.26
N TYR A 75 20.34 -10.83 1.45
CA TYR A 75 19.50 -9.66 1.21
C TYR A 75 19.88 -8.55 2.18
N PRO A 76 20.30 -7.36 1.70
CA PRO A 76 20.74 -6.31 2.59
C PRO A 76 19.54 -5.79 3.37
N ASP A 77 19.72 -5.58 4.67
CA ASP A 77 19.34 -4.39 5.30
C ASP A 77 18.00 -4.21 5.95
N GLY A 78 18.06 -4.11 7.24
CA GLY A 78 17.05 -3.41 8.04
C GLY A 78 15.65 -4.03 8.03
N ARG A 79 15.43 -5.09 7.25
CA ARG A 79 14.16 -5.83 7.26
C ARG A 79 14.11 -6.76 8.44
N ILE A 80 13.09 -6.59 9.22
CA ILE A 80 12.84 -7.44 10.36
C ILE A 80 12.20 -8.72 9.84
N ALA A 81 12.88 -9.81 10.09
CA ALA A 81 12.45 -11.14 9.67
C ALA A 81 11.47 -11.77 10.63
N TYR A 82 11.69 -11.54 11.89
CA TYR A 82 10.88 -11.99 12.98
C TYR A 82 10.97 -10.96 14.10
N VAL A 83 9.97 -10.95 14.94
CA VAL A 83 9.94 -10.27 16.23
C VAL A 83 9.71 -11.31 17.32
N GLU A 84 10.32 -11.12 18.48
CA GLU A 84 10.24 -12.08 19.59
C GLU A 84 10.21 -11.34 20.92
N ASP A 85 9.11 -11.46 21.65
CA ASP A 85 8.86 -10.72 22.90
C ASP A 85 9.10 -9.21 22.73
N GLN A 86 8.53 -8.62 21.66
CA GLN A 86 8.77 -7.23 21.25
C GLN A 86 7.47 -6.51 20.91
N THR A 87 7.51 -5.20 21.04
CA THR A 87 6.46 -4.28 20.59
C THR A 87 6.88 -3.59 19.29
N VAL A 88 6.02 -3.69 18.26
CA VAL A 88 6.14 -2.95 17.01
C VAL A 88 5.27 -1.70 17.10
N ARG A 89 5.86 -0.51 17.01
CA ARG A 89 5.17 0.79 16.91
C ARG A 89 5.17 1.29 15.50
N GLN A 90 3.99 1.65 15.00
CA GLN A 90 3.78 2.04 13.61
C GLN A 90 2.98 3.33 13.56
N VAL A 91 3.51 4.30 12.81
CA VAL A 91 2.85 5.59 12.59
C VAL A 91 1.95 5.50 11.36
N VAL A 92 0.71 5.95 11.49
CA VAL A 92 -0.26 6.09 10.40
C VAL A 92 -0.84 7.49 10.39
N HIS A 93 -1.12 8.03 9.21
CA HIS A 93 -1.64 9.39 9.03
C HIS A 93 -3.11 9.35 8.64
N THR A 94 -3.98 10.01 9.42
CA THR A 94 -5.44 10.00 9.23
C THR A 94 -5.89 11.08 8.27
N SER A 95 -6.73 10.75 7.32
CA SER A 95 -7.31 11.69 6.35
C SER A 95 -8.58 12.38 6.86
N VAL A 96 -9.42 11.65 7.59
CA VAL A 96 -10.68 12.14 8.17
C VAL A 96 -10.79 11.72 9.62
N GLY A 97 -11.40 12.57 10.45
CA GLY A 97 -11.56 12.33 11.88
C GLY A 97 -12.89 11.69 12.26
N GLY A 98 -13.01 11.31 13.53
CA GLY A 98 -14.20 10.73 14.13
C GLY A 98 -14.08 10.58 15.64
N ASP A 99 -15.15 10.14 16.29
CA ASP A 99 -15.25 9.99 17.76
C ASP A 99 -14.91 8.58 18.27
N ALA A 100 -14.64 7.66 17.34
CA ALA A 100 -14.15 6.32 17.64
C ALA A 100 -13.40 5.78 16.43
N LEU A 101 -12.54 4.78 16.64
CA LEU A 101 -11.83 4.09 15.57
C LEU A 101 -11.91 2.57 15.69
N THR A 102 -11.62 1.88 14.59
CA THR A 102 -11.31 0.46 14.56
C THR A 102 -10.02 0.24 13.78
N LEU A 103 -9.25 -0.79 14.17
CA LEU A 103 -8.08 -1.26 13.46
C LEU A 103 -8.41 -2.52 12.66
N ARG A 104 -7.84 -2.65 11.46
CA ARG A 104 -7.86 -3.89 10.69
C ARG A 104 -6.48 -4.49 10.67
N LEU A 105 -6.33 -5.64 11.34
CA LEU A 105 -5.10 -6.41 11.36
C LEU A 105 -5.19 -7.56 10.37
N SER A 106 -4.05 -7.94 9.80
CA SER A 106 -3.97 -8.93 8.73
C SER A 106 -2.83 -9.92 8.94
N ASN A 107 -3.14 -11.20 8.80
CA ASN A 107 -2.22 -12.31 8.67
C ASN A 107 -2.46 -13.03 7.32
N GLU A 108 -2.88 -12.28 6.29
CA GLU A 108 -3.35 -12.85 5.01
C GLU A 108 -2.25 -13.57 4.24
N HIS A 109 -0.99 -13.25 4.51
CA HIS A 109 0.17 -13.87 3.89
C HIS A 109 0.98 -14.75 4.86
N GLY A 110 0.49 -14.96 6.07
CA GLY A 110 1.10 -15.89 7.02
C GLY A 110 0.65 -17.32 6.79
N ASP A 111 1.52 -18.26 6.99
CA ASP A 111 1.30 -19.70 7.00
C ASP A 111 1.11 -20.26 8.43
N GLU A 112 1.47 -19.48 9.43
CA GLU A 112 1.25 -19.76 10.85
C GLU A 112 0.28 -18.77 11.50
N ALA A 113 -0.19 -19.09 12.70
CA ALA A 113 -1.08 -18.22 13.47
C ALA A 113 -0.30 -17.02 14.05
N LEU A 114 -0.78 -15.81 13.81
CA LEU A 114 -0.25 -14.58 14.41
C LEU A 114 -0.87 -14.37 15.80
N ARG A 115 -0.03 -14.33 16.83
CA ARG A 115 -0.44 -14.04 18.20
C ARG A 115 -0.06 -12.61 18.60
N LEU A 116 -1.04 -11.83 19.03
CA LEU A 116 -0.84 -10.51 19.61
C LEU A 116 -1.24 -10.55 21.08
N GLY A 117 -0.32 -10.18 21.97
CA GLY A 117 -0.55 -10.14 23.42
C GLY A 117 -1.27 -8.88 23.87
N ALA A 118 -0.94 -7.76 23.24
CA ALA A 118 -1.59 -6.47 23.45
C ALA A 118 -1.56 -5.63 22.18
N VAL A 119 -2.56 -4.78 22.03
CA VAL A 119 -2.63 -3.77 20.95
C VAL A 119 -3.09 -2.45 21.56
N HIS A 120 -2.36 -1.37 21.27
CA HIS A 120 -2.70 -0.02 21.70
C HIS A 120 -2.75 0.95 20.52
N VAL A 121 -3.50 2.02 20.69
CA VAL A 121 -3.55 3.15 19.78
C VAL A 121 -3.51 4.46 20.58
N ALA A 122 -2.72 5.41 20.12
CA ALA A 122 -2.63 6.74 20.71
C ALA A 122 -2.33 7.79 19.64
N ALA A 123 -2.60 9.07 19.94
CA ALA A 123 -2.09 10.17 19.15
C ALA A 123 -0.56 10.24 19.29
N ARG A 124 0.13 10.56 18.18
CA ARG A 124 1.57 10.78 18.17
C ARG A 124 1.91 12.07 18.93
N ALA A 125 2.88 12.02 19.83
CA ALA A 125 3.24 13.15 20.69
C ALA A 125 4.12 14.23 20.02
N GLY A 126 4.41 14.12 18.74
CA GLY A 126 5.21 15.08 17.98
C GLY A 126 5.80 14.49 16.71
N ALA A 127 6.35 15.32 15.85
CA ALA A 127 7.00 14.89 14.62
C ALA A 127 8.34 14.18 14.92
N GLY A 128 8.69 13.20 14.11
CA GLY A 128 10.05 12.61 14.08
C GLY A 128 10.29 11.38 14.94
N GLY A 129 9.31 10.84 15.67
CA GLY A 129 9.47 9.62 16.47
C GLY A 129 8.18 8.83 16.59
N THR A 130 8.15 7.82 17.46
CA THR A 130 6.97 7.00 17.77
C THR A 130 6.46 7.26 19.19
N ASP A 131 6.78 8.40 19.79
CA ASP A 131 6.29 8.79 21.10
C ASP A 131 4.79 9.04 21.05
N ILE A 132 4.09 8.64 22.11
CA ILE A 132 2.64 8.79 22.21
C ILE A 132 2.26 9.87 23.23
N ASP A 133 1.09 10.48 23.03
CA ASP A 133 0.42 11.23 24.07
C ASP A 133 -0.32 10.26 25.03
N PRO A 134 0.17 10.07 26.26
CA PRO A 134 -0.43 9.09 27.18
C PRO A 134 -1.89 9.38 27.54
N ALA A 135 -2.36 10.63 27.41
CA ALA A 135 -3.75 10.99 27.67
C ALA A 135 -4.70 10.37 26.62
N THR A 136 -4.17 10.08 25.44
CA THR A 136 -4.92 9.50 24.31
C THR A 136 -4.73 7.98 24.18
N ASP A 137 -3.85 7.36 24.97
CA ASP A 137 -3.57 5.93 24.86
C ASP A 137 -4.82 5.10 25.19
N ARG A 138 -5.14 4.17 24.30
CA ARG A 138 -6.27 3.26 24.43
C ARG A 138 -5.84 1.84 24.12
N THR A 139 -6.20 0.92 24.99
CA THR A 139 -6.14 -0.52 24.71
C THR A 139 -7.16 -0.86 23.63
N VAL A 140 -6.73 -1.61 22.63
CA VAL A 140 -7.58 -2.16 21.56
C VAL A 140 -7.96 -3.58 21.94
N THR A 141 -9.25 -3.94 21.78
CA THR A 141 -9.76 -5.28 22.07
C THR A 141 -10.35 -5.95 20.84
N PHE A 142 -10.55 -7.26 20.94
CA PHE A 142 -11.11 -8.13 19.91
C PHE A 142 -12.12 -9.08 20.55
N GLY A 143 -13.41 -8.78 20.37
CA GLY A 143 -14.48 -9.48 21.10
C GLY A 143 -14.34 -9.34 22.62
N GLY A 144 -13.92 -8.17 23.10
CA GLY A 144 -13.68 -7.86 24.50
C GLY A 144 -12.33 -8.34 25.07
N ASN A 145 -11.52 -9.08 24.29
CA ASN A 145 -10.22 -9.60 24.75
C ASN A 145 -9.07 -8.68 24.29
N ARG A 146 -8.06 -8.48 25.16
CA ARG A 146 -6.84 -7.72 24.84
C ARG A 146 -5.91 -8.48 23.89
N ALA A 147 -5.78 -9.78 24.13
CA ALA A 147 -4.99 -10.65 23.28
C ALA A 147 -5.85 -11.25 22.16
N VAL A 148 -5.26 -11.46 21.00
CA VAL A 148 -5.91 -12.08 19.85
C VAL A 148 -4.96 -13.00 19.11
N THR A 149 -5.51 -14.07 18.54
CA THR A 149 -4.78 -14.95 17.61
C THR A 149 -5.50 -14.95 16.27
N LEU A 150 -4.80 -14.54 15.22
CA LEU A 150 -5.28 -14.59 13.85
C LEU A 150 -4.76 -15.87 13.19
N ALA A 151 -5.66 -16.70 12.69
CA ALA A 151 -5.25 -17.86 11.89
C ALA A 151 -4.49 -17.43 10.63
N ALA A 152 -3.68 -18.33 10.08
CA ALA A 152 -3.04 -18.18 8.79
C ALA A 152 -4.06 -17.80 7.71
N GLY A 153 -3.71 -16.88 6.81
CA GLY A 153 -4.57 -16.44 5.71
C GLY A 153 -5.75 -15.56 6.12
N THR A 154 -5.85 -15.09 7.39
CA THR A 154 -7.02 -14.34 7.87
C THR A 154 -6.71 -12.89 8.26
N ARG A 155 -7.77 -12.11 8.42
CA ARG A 155 -7.75 -10.75 8.95
C ARG A 155 -8.85 -10.58 10.00
N ILE A 156 -8.68 -9.58 10.88
CA ILE A 156 -9.64 -9.23 11.93
C ILE A 156 -9.81 -7.72 12.02
N VAL A 157 -11.01 -7.29 12.40
CA VAL A 157 -11.28 -5.91 12.79
C VAL A 157 -11.45 -5.87 14.30
N SER A 158 -10.83 -4.88 14.94
CA SER A 158 -10.95 -4.68 16.39
C SER A 158 -12.37 -4.27 16.80
N ASP A 159 -12.65 -4.39 18.08
CA ASP A 159 -13.78 -3.69 18.68
C ASP A 159 -13.60 -2.16 18.50
N PRO A 160 -14.70 -1.38 18.51
CA PRO A 160 -14.61 0.07 18.49
C PRO A 160 -13.86 0.62 19.71
N VAL A 161 -12.92 1.52 19.43
CA VAL A 161 -12.12 2.22 20.45
C VAL A 161 -12.62 3.66 20.54
N ALA A 162 -13.10 4.08 21.71
CA ALA A 162 -13.50 5.46 21.96
C ALA A 162 -12.26 6.35 22.05
N LEU A 163 -12.00 7.09 21.00
CA LEU A 163 -10.90 8.04 20.85
C LEU A 163 -11.30 9.10 19.83
N ASP A 164 -11.29 10.37 20.25
CA ASP A 164 -11.46 11.48 19.33
C ASP A 164 -10.23 11.58 18.41
N VAL A 165 -10.42 11.24 17.15
CA VAL A 165 -9.40 11.32 16.10
C VAL A 165 -9.61 12.57 15.29
N ALA A 166 -8.61 13.45 15.28
CA ALA A 166 -8.62 14.61 14.40
C ALA A 166 -8.36 14.18 12.94
N PRO A 167 -8.90 14.89 11.94
CA PRO A 167 -8.41 14.74 10.58
C PRO A 167 -6.96 15.24 10.50
N ASP A 168 -6.15 14.71 9.57
CA ASP A 168 -4.76 15.14 9.39
C ASP A 168 -3.91 14.98 10.66
N ALA A 169 -4.06 13.85 11.32
CA ALA A 169 -3.36 13.54 12.54
C ALA A 169 -2.57 12.24 12.41
N ASP A 170 -1.45 12.18 13.09
CA ASP A 170 -0.68 10.93 13.20
C ASP A 170 -1.13 10.13 14.42
N LEU A 171 -1.41 8.87 14.19
CA LEU A 171 -1.64 7.88 15.25
C LEU A 171 -0.44 6.92 15.31
N VAL A 172 -0.14 6.46 16.52
CA VAL A 172 0.80 5.37 16.78
C VAL A 172 0.00 4.12 17.12
N ILE A 173 0.18 3.07 16.33
CA ILE A 173 -0.38 1.75 16.59
C ILE A 173 0.73 0.86 17.13
N SER A 174 0.55 0.35 18.35
CA SER A 174 1.51 -0.51 19.04
C SER A 174 0.98 -1.94 19.10
N LEU A 175 1.76 -2.89 18.57
CA LEU A 175 1.44 -4.32 18.55
C LEU A 175 2.50 -5.06 19.36
N TYR A 176 2.13 -5.73 20.45
CA TYR A 176 3.02 -6.59 21.22
C TYR A 176 2.91 -8.05 20.75
N LEU A 177 4.05 -8.64 20.40
CA LEU A 177 4.19 -10.01 19.94
C LEU A 177 4.96 -10.81 20.99
N PRO A 178 4.24 -11.67 21.78
CA PRO A 178 4.81 -12.29 23.01
C PRO A 178 5.73 -13.48 22.75
N GLY A 179 5.93 -13.88 21.52
CA GLY A 179 6.79 -14.99 21.15
C GLY A 179 7.37 -14.77 19.78
N ARG A 180 8.27 -15.68 19.37
CA ARG A 180 8.87 -15.62 18.05
C ARG A 180 7.79 -15.69 16.98
N THR A 181 7.68 -14.62 16.20
CA THR A 181 6.71 -14.43 15.12
C THR A 181 7.44 -14.03 13.87
N GLU A 182 7.31 -14.83 12.81
CA GLU A 182 7.82 -14.46 11.49
C GLU A 182 7.00 -13.31 10.93
N VAL A 183 7.68 -12.30 10.38
CA VAL A 183 7.02 -11.18 9.69
C VAL A 183 6.60 -11.65 8.30
N SER A 184 5.32 -11.92 8.12
CA SER A 184 4.76 -12.55 6.91
C SER A 184 3.89 -11.63 6.07
N THR A 185 3.23 -10.67 6.72
CA THR A 185 2.25 -9.77 6.11
C THR A 185 2.67 -8.33 6.36
N VAL A 186 3.04 -7.62 5.30
CA VAL A 186 3.60 -6.27 5.39
C VAL A 186 3.06 -5.36 4.30
N HIS A 187 3.24 -4.06 4.50
CA HIS A 187 3.32 -3.07 3.43
C HIS A 187 4.74 -2.50 3.39
N GLN A 188 5.41 -2.62 2.24
CA GLN A 188 6.85 -2.39 2.11
C GLN A 188 7.28 -0.94 2.33
N TYR A 189 6.55 0.01 1.76
CA TYR A 189 6.92 1.43 1.76
C TYR A 189 6.04 2.23 2.73
N ALA A 190 6.24 2.03 4.05
CA ALA A 190 5.54 2.83 5.04
C ALA A 190 5.86 4.33 4.89
N LEU A 191 7.09 4.66 4.51
CA LEU A 191 7.60 6.03 4.45
C LEU A 191 7.29 6.80 5.74
N GLN A 192 7.40 6.09 6.88
CA GLN A 192 7.14 6.59 8.23
C GLN A 192 8.26 6.14 9.16
N VAL A 193 8.42 6.83 10.27
CA VAL A 193 9.31 6.41 11.34
C VAL A 193 8.57 5.40 12.20
N ASN A 194 8.91 4.12 12.05
CA ASN A 194 8.39 3.05 12.90
C ASN A 194 9.48 2.58 13.86
N ALA A 195 9.11 1.81 14.89
CA ALA A 195 10.05 1.31 15.88
C ALA A 195 9.70 -0.11 16.32
N VAL A 196 10.72 -0.90 16.63
CA VAL A 196 10.60 -2.13 17.41
C VAL A 196 11.33 -1.94 18.72
N ALA A 197 10.74 -2.33 19.81
CA ALA A 197 11.31 -2.25 21.16
C ALA A 197 11.06 -3.55 21.92
N ASP A 198 11.95 -3.90 22.86
CA ASP A 198 11.86 -5.13 23.64
C ASP A 198 10.69 -5.08 24.63
N GLY A 199 10.06 -6.22 24.83
CA GLY A 199 8.96 -6.45 25.77
C GLY A 199 7.64 -5.80 25.38
N ASP A 200 6.64 -5.91 26.27
CA ASP A 200 5.35 -5.21 26.15
C ASP A 200 5.49 -3.76 26.64
N VAL A 201 5.75 -2.88 25.72
CA VAL A 201 5.81 -1.41 25.93
C VAL A 201 4.73 -0.68 25.14
N THR A 202 3.61 -1.36 24.85
CA THR A 202 2.52 -0.83 24.00
C THR A 202 1.97 0.50 24.51
N GLY A 203 1.77 0.67 25.85
CA GLY A 203 1.28 1.90 26.47
C GLY A 203 2.36 2.85 26.98
N ALA A 204 3.66 2.55 26.78
CA ALA A 204 4.73 3.44 27.24
C ALA A 204 4.78 4.74 26.43
N ARG A 205 4.97 5.89 27.07
CA ARG A 205 5.07 7.17 26.40
C ARG A 205 6.16 7.18 25.35
N THR A 206 7.35 6.72 25.71
CA THR A 206 8.53 6.63 24.86
C THR A 206 9.04 5.20 24.85
N VAL A 207 9.73 4.81 23.81
CA VAL A 207 10.41 3.51 23.71
C VAL A 207 11.87 3.71 23.31
N THR A 208 12.72 2.76 23.67
CA THR A 208 14.09 2.68 23.14
C THR A 208 14.07 1.70 21.97
N PRO A 209 14.15 2.17 20.72
CA PRO A 209 14.10 1.29 19.57
C PRO A 209 15.35 0.38 19.50
N VAL A 210 15.12 -0.92 19.28
CA VAL A 210 16.16 -1.87 18.87
C VAL A 210 16.25 -2.00 17.36
N ALA A 211 15.17 -1.61 16.66
CA ALA A 211 15.14 -1.51 15.20
C ALA A 211 14.12 -0.46 14.75
N ALA A 212 14.31 0.07 13.54
CA ALA A 212 13.43 1.07 12.91
C ALA A 212 13.01 0.57 11.51
N PRO A 213 11.95 -0.25 11.40
CA PRO A 213 11.51 -0.79 10.12
C PRO A 213 10.86 0.28 9.25
N GLU A 214 11.14 0.23 7.95
CA GLU A 214 10.48 1.06 6.93
C GLU A 214 9.16 0.44 6.43
N GLN A 215 8.62 -0.54 7.13
CA GLN A 215 7.43 -1.32 6.77
C GLN A 215 6.33 -1.15 7.80
N TRP A 216 5.06 -1.21 7.35
CA TRP A 216 3.95 -1.56 8.24
C TRP A 216 3.79 -3.08 8.28
N MET A 217 3.66 -3.62 9.48
CA MET A 217 3.56 -5.06 9.74
C MET A 217 2.18 -5.39 10.31
N PHE A 218 1.50 -6.38 9.74
CA PHE A 218 0.22 -6.91 10.21
C PHE A 218 -0.92 -5.87 10.32
N LEU A 219 -0.74 -4.65 9.86
CA LEU A 219 -1.71 -3.56 9.90
C LEU A 219 -2.14 -3.19 8.48
N SER A 220 -3.45 -3.23 8.18
CA SER A 220 -3.98 -2.97 6.84
C SER A 220 -5.01 -1.85 6.77
N GLY A 221 -5.46 -1.30 7.89
CA GLY A 221 -6.41 -0.19 7.84
C GLY A 221 -6.80 0.37 9.20
N VAL A 222 -7.17 1.63 9.18
CA VAL A 222 -7.82 2.35 10.29
C VAL A 222 -9.10 2.97 9.74
N SER A 223 -10.21 2.73 10.45
CA SER A 223 -11.48 3.36 10.13
C SER A 223 -11.95 4.17 11.33
N VAL A 224 -12.60 5.29 11.07
CA VAL A 224 -13.20 6.13 12.11
C VAL A 224 -14.71 6.12 12.02
N ARG A 225 -15.37 6.32 13.14
CA ARG A 225 -16.80 6.60 13.17
C ARG A 225 -16.99 8.10 12.95
N ALA A 226 -17.25 8.44 11.69
CA ALA A 226 -17.41 9.81 11.23
C ALA A 226 -18.89 10.21 11.14
N ARG A 227 -19.16 11.45 10.76
CA ARG A 227 -20.53 11.94 10.52
C ARG A 227 -21.21 11.13 9.41
N THR A 228 -22.54 11.06 9.41
CA THR A 228 -23.35 10.19 8.52
C THR A 228 -23.15 10.43 7.02
N ARG A 229 -22.69 11.63 6.61
CA ARG A 229 -22.44 11.97 5.19
C ARG A 229 -21.00 11.71 4.75
N THR A 230 -20.13 11.32 5.67
CA THR A 230 -18.72 11.06 5.35
C THR A 230 -18.57 9.77 4.55
N SER A 231 -17.80 9.81 3.47
CA SER A 231 -17.46 8.64 2.66
C SER A 231 -15.95 8.55 2.43
N ALA A 232 -15.48 7.56 1.65
CA ALA A 232 -14.07 7.38 1.36
C ALA A 232 -13.79 7.34 -0.15
N VAL A 233 -12.61 7.88 -0.51
CA VAL A 233 -11.95 7.71 -1.79
C VAL A 233 -10.86 6.66 -1.61
N VAL A 234 -10.83 5.64 -2.46
CA VAL A 234 -9.78 4.62 -2.46
C VAL A 234 -8.83 4.90 -3.62
N ALA A 235 -7.55 5.11 -3.32
CA ALA A 235 -6.49 5.20 -4.32
C ALA A 235 -5.92 3.80 -4.58
N LEU A 236 -6.29 3.18 -5.69
CA LEU A 236 -5.78 1.89 -6.16
C LEU A 236 -4.68 2.13 -7.19
N GLY A 237 -3.45 1.75 -6.87
CA GLY A 237 -2.33 2.02 -7.75
C GLY A 237 -1.10 1.19 -7.47
N ASP A 238 -0.01 1.61 -8.10
CA ASP A 238 1.32 1.07 -7.98
C ASP A 238 2.24 1.98 -7.15
N SER A 239 3.55 1.96 -7.40
CA SER A 239 4.57 2.76 -6.71
C SER A 239 4.30 4.27 -6.72
N LEU A 240 3.65 4.79 -7.76
CA LEU A 240 3.28 6.21 -7.81
C LEU A 240 2.21 6.58 -6.78
N SER A 241 1.28 5.67 -6.49
CA SER A 241 0.28 5.86 -5.44
C SER A 241 0.84 5.52 -4.06
N ASP A 242 1.73 4.53 -3.99
CA ASP A 242 2.46 4.14 -2.78
C ASP A 242 3.41 5.26 -2.30
N GLY A 243 3.85 6.12 -3.21
CA GLY A 243 4.64 7.31 -2.91
C GLY A 243 6.15 7.08 -2.92
N VAL A 244 6.63 6.05 -3.62
CA VAL A 244 8.08 5.80 -3.78
C VAL A 244 8.79 7.06 -4.22
N THR A 245 9.93 7.38 -3.57
CA THR A 245 10.76 8.59 -3.70
C THR A 245 10.19 9.89 -3.10
N THR A 246 8.98 9.88 -2.51
CA THR A 246 8.54 11.02 -1.70
C THR A 246 9.26 11.06 -0.35
N THR A 247 9.29 12.22 0.30
CA THR A 247 9.98 12.43 1.56
C THR A 247 9.38 11.60 2.69
N ALA A 248 10.17 10.73 3.30
CA ALA A 248 9.74 9.91 4.43
C ALA A 248 9.32 10.79 5.63
N GLY A 249 8.21 10.43 6.27
CA GLY A 249 7.64 11.16 7.42
C GLY A 249 6.90 12.45 7.06
N ALA A 250 6.87 12.85 5.78
CA ALA A 250 6.23 14.08 5.36
C ALA A 250 4.76 13.92 4.94
N ASN A 251 4.27 12.68 4.75
CA ASN A 251 2.93 12.40 4.23
C ASN A 251 2.67 13.08 2.88
N HIS A 252 3.65 12.98 1.96
CA HIS A 252 3.61 13.65 0.65
C HIS A 252 3.25 12.71 -0.51
N ARG A 253 2.66 11.54 -0.26
CA ARG A 253 2.04 10.76 -1.33
C ARG A 253 0.92 11.57 -1.97
N TRP A 254 0.69 11.41 -3.29
CA TRP A 254 -0.41 12.17 -3.90
C TRP A 254 -1.79 11.93 -3.25
N PRO A 255 -2.12 10.74 -2.68
CA PRO A 255 -3.38 10.58 -1.95
C PRO A 255 -3.42 11.37 -0.63
N ASP A 256 -2.28 11.49 0.09
CA ASP A 256 -2.20 12.33 1.30
C ASP A 256 -2.44 13.80 0.94
N LEU A 257 -1.75 14.29 -0.08
CA LEU A 257 -1.91 15.66 -0.59
C LEU A 257 -3.31 15.91 -1.20
N LEU A 258 -3.98 14.88 -1.72
CA LEU A 258 -5.39 14.97 -2.10
C LEU A 258 -6.28 15.16 -0.87
N SER A 259 -6.01 14.46 0.23
CA SER A 259 -6.71 14.66 1.51
C SER A 259 -6.62 16.09 1.99
N ASP A 260 -5.41 16.67 1.95
CA ASP A 260 -5.20 18.09 2.33
C ASP A 260 -6.03 19.03 1.46
N ARG A 261 -6.07 18.80 0.17
CA ARG A 261 -6.86 19.60 -0.77
C ARG A 261 -8.37 19.48 -0.54
N LEU A 262 -8.86 18.27 -0.22
CA LEU A 262 -10.26 18.05 0.12
C LEU A 262 -10.64 18.83 1.36
N ARG A 263 -9.82 18.79 2.39
CA ARG A 263 -9.98 19.53 3.65
C ARG A 263 -9.97 21.05 3.41
N ALA A 264 -8.99 21.57 2.68
CA ALA A 264 -8.90 22.99 2.33
C ALA A 264 -10.06 23.46 1.43
N GLY A 265 -10.58 22.59 0.57
CA GLY A 265 -11.66 22.88 -0.38
C GLY A 265 -13.07 22.82 0.20
N ARG A 266 -13.23 22.76 1.52
CA ARG A 266 -14.53 22.63 2.22
C ARG A 266 -15.32 21.36 1.82
N SER A 267 -14.63 20.31 1.44
CA SER A 267 -15.19 18.95 1.31
C SER A 267 -14.57 18.06 2.40
N PRO A 268 -14.76 18.39 3.70
CA PRO A 268 -14.10 17.70 4.81
C PRO A 268 -14.67 16.30 5.07
N ASP A 269 -15.71 15.92 4.36
CA ASP A 269 -16.47 14.69 4.60
C ASP A 269 -15.99 13.51 3.75
N LEU A 270 -14.70 13.50 3.34
CA LEU A 270 -14.10 12.43 2.54
C LEU A 270 -12.80 11.94 3.15
N GLY A 271 -12.78 10.67 3.56
CA GLY A 271 -11.57 9.94 3.87
C GLY A 271 -10.82 9.55 2.59
N VAL A 272 -9.50 9.43 2.67
CA VAL A 272 -8.66 8.91 1.59
C VAL A 272 -7.94 7.67 2.09
N ALA A 273 -8.19 6.55 1.43
CA ALA A 273 -7.57 5.25 1.71
C ALA A 273 -6.60 4.92 0.58
N ASN A 274 -5.31 5.01 0.85
CA ASN A 274 -4.28 4.64 -0.13
C ASN A 274 -3.99 3.14 -0.03
N VAL A 275 -4.24 2.41 -1.13
CA VAL A 275 -3.91 0.99 -1.26
C VAL A 275 -2.96 0.75 -2.44
N GLY A 276 -2.11 1.74 -2.73
CA GLY A 276 -0.98 1.61 -3.65
C GLY A 276 0.00 0.54 -3.16
N ILE A 277 0.63 -0.16 -4.08
CA ILE A 277 1.68 -1.13 -3.81
C ILE A 277 2.77 -0.96 -4.86
N ALA A 278 4.01 -0.67 -4.45
CA ALA A 278 5.13 -0.54 -5.38
C ALA A 278 5.34 -1.83 -6.19
N GLY A 279 5.54 -1.69 -7.50
CA GLY A 279 5.68 -2.83 -8.40
C GLY A 279 4.37 -3.53 -8.79
N ASN A 280 3.21 -3.11 -8.28
CA ASN A 280 1.95 -3.80 -8.51
C ASN A 280 1.49 -3.75 -9.97
N ARG A 281 1.03 -4.88 -10.47
CA ARG A 281 0.46 -5.04 -11.80
C ARG A 281 -1.06 -5.09 -11.75
N LEU A 282 -1.70 -4.70 -12.84
CA LEU A 282 -3.15 -4.82 -13.00
C LEU A 282 -3.56 -6.28 -13.18
N LEU A 283 -2.82 -7.05 -14.00
CA LEU A 283 -3.26 -8.33 -14.54
C LEU A 283 -2.65 -9.55 -13.87
N HIS A 284 -1.37 -9.48 -13.49
CA HIS A 284 -0.59 -10.64 -13.05
C HIS A 284 -0.09 -10.48 -11.62
N ASP A 285 -0.17 -11.55 -10.84
CA ASP A 285 0.50 -11.67 -9.56
C ASP A 285 2.03 -11.74 -9.77
N PRO A 286 2.86 -11.50 -8.74
CA PRO A 286 4.31 -11.61 -8.87
C PRO A 286 4.72 -13.00 -9.36
N ASN A 287 5.57 -13.02 -10.38
CA ASN A 287 6.12 -14.25 -10.96
C ASN A 287 7.55 -13.96 -11.42
N PRO A 288 8.51 -13.81 -10.49
CA PRO A 288 9.88 -13.48 -10.85
C PRO A 288 10.55 -14.65 -11.58
N PRO A 289 11.40 -14.39 -12.60
CA PRO A 289 12.19 -15.42 -13.22
C PRO A 289 13.14 -16.06 -12.20
N ALA A 290 13.16 -17.40 -12.14
CA ALA A 290 13.97 -18.14 -11.19
C ALA A 290 15.46 -17.82 -11.31
N GLY A 291 16.13 -17.64 -10.18
CA GLY A 291 17.56 -17.32 -10.10
C GLY A 291 17.91 -15.86 -10.44
N GLN A 292 16.92 -14.99 -10.65
CA GLN A 292 17.16 -13.56 -10.86
C GLN A 292 17.11 -12.81 -9.52
N PRO A 293 17.84 -11.69 -9.37
CA PRO A 293 17.85 -10.89 -8.13
C PRO A 293 16.47 -10.42 -7.69
N VAL A 294 15.54 -10.21 -8.63
CA VAL A 294 14.16 -9.80 -8.34
C VAL A 294 13.39 -10.83 -7.52
N GLU A 295 13.74 -12.11 -7.56
CA GLU A 295 13.13 -13.16 -6.76
C GLU A 295 13.17 -12.83 -5.25
N ALA A 296 14.24 -12.16 -4.82
CA ALA A 296 14.44 -11.75 -3.43
C ALA A 296 13.49 -10.63 -2.95
N TYR A 297 12.72 -9.98 -3.83
CA TYR A 297 11.81 -8.89 -3.43
C TYR A 297 10.47 -8.87 -4.18
N ALA A 298 10.27 -9.75 -5.16
CA ALA A 298 9.06 -9.70 -6.00
C ALA A 298 7.75 -9.92 -5.22
N ALA A 299 7.77 -10.64 -4.11
CA ALA A 299 6.58 -10.83 -3.26
C ALA A 299 6.01 -9.49 -2.76
N TYR A 300 6.86 -8.47 -2.59
CA TYR A 300 6.42 -7.13 -2.22
C TYR A 300 5.60 -6.41 -3.30
N PHE A 301 5.63 -6.86 -4.56
CA PHE A 301 4.77 -6.30 -5.61
C PHE A 301 3.29 -6.67 -5.42
N GLY A 302 3.01 -7.63 -4.54
CA GLY A 302 1.68 -8.02 -4.10
C GLY A 302 0.82 -8.65 -5.18
N PRO A 303 -0.31 -9.25 -4.81
CA PRO A 303 -1.28 -9.78 -5.76
C PRO A 303 -1.73 -8.70 -6.73
N SER A 304 -2.05 -9.08 -7.98
CA SER A 304 -2.53 -8.16 -9.01
C SER A 304 -3.72 -7.33 -8.52
N ALA A 305 -3.87 -6.12 -9.05
CA ALA A 305 -4.99 -5.27 -8.66
C ALA A 305 -6.34 -5.94 -8.91
N LEU A 306 -6.47 -6.76 -9.96
CA LEU A 306 -7.67 -7.57 -10.20
C LEU A 306 -7.90 -8.60 -9.09
N HIS A 307 -6.84 -9.24 -8.57
CA HIS A 307 -6.94 -10.21 -7.48
C HIS A 307 -7.34 -9.52 -6.17
N ARG A 308 -6.63 -8.45 -5.78
CA ARG A 308 -6.82 -7.77 -4.50
C ARG A 308 -8.00 -6.76 -4.45
N PHE A 309 -8.71 -6.54 -5.57
CA PHE A 309 -9.74 -5.49 -5.68
C PHE A 309 -10.87 -5.63 -4.66
N GLU A 310 -11.36 -6.86 -4.42
CA GLU A 310 -12.40 -7.12 -3.41
C GLU A 310 -11.91 -6.76 -2.01
N ARG A 311 -10.69 -7.19 -1.67
CA ARG A 311 -10.07 -6.97 -0.37
C ARG A 311 -9.76 -5.50 -0.12
N ASP A 312 -9.05 -4.86 -1.06
CA ASP A 312 -8.41 -3.57 -0.84
C ASP A 312 -9.31 -2.39 -1.23
N VAL A 313 -10.28 -2.59 -2.11
CA VAL A 313 -11.17 -1.53 -2.58
C VAL A 313 -12.59 -1.73 -2.07
N LEU A 314 -13.24 -2.84 -2.44
CA LEU A 314 -14.65 -3.06 -2.10
C LEU A 314 -14.87 -3.33 -0.61
N GLY A 315 -13.82 -3.80 0.08
CA GLY A 315 -13.80 -4.02 1.53
C GLY A 315 -13.45 -2.76 2.35
N GLN A 316 -13.24 -1.59 1.74
CA GLN A 316 -12.97 -0.37 2.50
C GLN A 316 -14.26 0.23 3.07
N PRO A 317 -14.32 0.47 4.39
CA PRO A 317 -15.49 1.08 5.01
C PRO A 317 -15.77 2.47 4.43
N GLY A 318 -17.02 2.68 4.03
CA GLY A 318 -17.46 3.96 3.51
C GLY A 318 -16.98 4.30 2.09
N ALA A 319 -16.35 3.39 1.36
CA ALA A 319 -15.90 3.63 -0.01
C ALA A 319 -17.09 4.00 -0.93
N GLU A 320 -16.95 5.10 -1.66
CA GLU A 320 -17.89 5.55 -2.70
C GLU A 320 -17.15 5.90 -3.99
N HIS A 321 -15.86 6.21 -3.91
CA HIS A 321 -15.04 6.62 -5.02
C HIS A 321 -13.76 5.78 -5.10
N VAL A 322 -13.34 5.45 -6.33
CA VAL A 322 -12.07 4.75 -6.59
C VAL A 322 -11.30 5.52 -7.66
N ILE A 323 -10.02 5.82 -7.39
CA ILE A 323 -9.09 6.35 -8.39
C ILE A 323 -8.12 5.22 -8.73
N VAL A 324 -8.01 4.88 -10.01
CA VAL A 324 -7.15 3.79 -10.50
C VAL A 324 -5.98 4.37 -11.27
N LEU A 325 -4.74 4.04 -10.87
CA LEU A 325 -3.52 4.36 -11.60
C LEU A 325 -2.66 3.10 -11.68
N LEU A 326 -2.74 2.38 -12.80
CA LEU A 326 -2.11 1.07 -13.01
C LEU A 326 -1.80 0.84 -14.48
N GLY A 327 -0.82 -0.03 -14.75
CA GLY A 327 -0.46 -0.48 -16.09
C GLY A 327 1.01 -0.26 -16.43
N ALA A 328 1.73 0.62 -15.73
CA ALA A 328 3.15 0.84 -15.97
C ALA A 328 3.96 -0.46 -15.73
N ASN A 329 3.68 -1.16 -14.64
CA ASN A 329 4.36 -2.40 -14.27
C ASN A 329 3.98 -3.59 -15.18
N ASP A 330 2.73 -3.66 -15.66
CA ASP A 330 2.33 -4.66 -16.65
C ASP A 330 3.09 -4.49 -17.97
N LEU A 331 3.42 -3.26 -18.34
CA LEU A 331 4.17 -2.93 -19.55
C LEU A 331 5.67 -3.14 -19.38
N GLY A 332 6.25 -2.76 -18.22
CA GLY A 332 7.69 -2.65 -18.02
C GLY A 332 8.35 -3.88 -17.38
N GLN A 333 7.64 -4.68 -16.58
CA GLN A 333 8.23 -5.83 -15.88
C GLN A 333 8.54 -7.04 -16.76
N PRO A 334 7.75 -7.39 -17.81
CA PRO A 334 8.07 -8.52 -18.64
C PRO A 334 9.47 -8.40 -19.30
N GLY A 335 10.31 -9.42 -19.07
CA GLY A 335 11.70 -9.43 -19.52
C GLY A 335 12.71 -8.89 -18.50
N SER A 336 12.25 -8.33 -17.38
CA SER A 336 13.08 -7.91 -16.26
C SER A 336 12.64 -8.56 -14.94
N SER A 337 11.56 -8.06 -14.35
CA SER A 337 11.03 -8.55 -13.07
C SER A 337 9.91 -9.57 -13.23
N ALA A 338 9.51 -9.87 -14.45
CA ALA A 338 8.54 -10.92 -14.79
C ALA A 338 8.99 -11.65 -16.07
N PRO A 339 8.50 -12.88 -16.33
CA PRO A 339 8.83 -13.62 -17.53
C PRO A 339 8.37 -12.88 -18.79
N VAL A 340 9.14 -12.99 -19.88
CA VAL A 340 8.75 -12.40 -21.20
C VAL A 340 7.40 -12.94 -21.68
N ALA A 341 7.05 -14.17 -21.30
CA ALA A 341 5.77 -14.78 -21.63
C ALA A 341 4.55 -14.03 -21.05
N GLU A 342 4.77 -13.18 -20.05
CA GLU A 342 3.73 -12.30 -19.46
C GLU A 342 3.65 -10.92 -20.14
N THR A 343 4.30 -10.75 -21.29
CA THR A 343 4.18 -9.52 -22.09
C THR A 343 2.72 -9.31 -22.49
N VAL A 344 2.18 -8.14 -22.13
CA VAL A 344 0.78 -7.81 -22.37
C VAL A 344 0.60 -6.93 -23.60
N THR A 345 -0.58 -7.03 -24.22
CA THR A 345 -1.04 -6.09 -25.24
C THR A 345 -1.82 -4.94 -24.59
N ALA A 346 -1.95 -3.81 -25.27
CA ALA A 346 -2.83 -2.73 -24.83
C ALA A 346 -4.30 -3.20 -24.67
N GLY A 347 -4.74 -4.13 -25.53
CA GLY A 347 -6.08 -4.72 -25.44
C GLY A 347 -6.32 -5.50 -24.15
N GLN A 348 -5.34 -6.28 -23.69
CA GLN A 348 -5.42 -7.01 -22.42
C GLN A 348 -5.50 -6.05 -21.23
N LEU A 349 -4.66 -5.01 -21.20
CA LEU A 349 -4.74 -3.97 -20.17
C LEU A 349 -6.10 -3.28 -20.15
N ILE A 350 -6.62 -2.89 -21.31
CA ILE A 350 -7.96 -2.29 -21.43
C ILE A 350 -9.04 -3.23 -20.88
N GLN A 351 -8.96 -4.53 -21.16
CA GLN A 351 -9.88 -5.50 -20.58
C GLN A 351 -9.74 -5.61 -19.05
N GLY A 352 -8.51 -5.54 -18.52
CA GLY A 352 -8.28 -5.46 -17.07
C GLY A 352 -8.98 -4.26 -16.44
N HIS A 353 -8.80 -3.08 -16.99
CA HIS A 353 -9.50 -1.86 -16.55
C HIS A 353 -11.02 -2.02 -16.63
N ARG A 354 -11.57 -2.58 -17.72
CA ARG A 354 -13.01 -2.84 -17.85
C ARG A 354 -13.54 -3.76 -16.74
N ARG A 355 -12.77 -4.76 -16.34
CA ARG A 355 -13.14 -5.65 -15.21
C ARG A 355 -13.21 -4.90 -13.89
N LEU A 356 -12.24 -4.01 -13.61
CA LEU A 356 -12.29 -3.16 -12.41
C LEU A 356 -13.53 -2.27 -12.43
N ILE A 357 -13.82 -1.61 -13.56
CA ILE A 357 -14.98 -0.74 -13.75
C ILE A 357 -16.29 -1.51 -13.47
N ALA A 358 -16.43 -2.67 -14.09
CA ALA A 358 -17.64 -3.49 -13.90
C ALA A 358 -17.83 -3.91 -12.43
N ARG A 359 -16.74 -4.29 -11.73
CA ARG A 359 -16.79 -4.66 -10.31
C ARG A 359 -17.12 -3.47 -9.40
N ALA A 360 -16.55 -2.29 -9.68
CA ALA A 360 -16.87 -1.07 -8.94
C ALA A 360 -18.34 -0.68 -9.12
N HIS A 361 -18.82 -0.64 -10.35
CA HIS A 361 -20.21 -0.30 -10.67
C HIS A 361 -21.20 -1.31 -10.07
N ALA A 362 -20.86 -2.61 -10.05
CA ALA A 362 -21.70 -3.64 -9.40
C ALA A 362 -21.89 -3.40 -7.88
N ARG A 363 -21.03 -2.59 -7.27
CA ARG A 363 -21.10 -2.17 -5.85
C ARG A 363 -21.57 -0.72 -5.69
N GLY A 364 -21.96 -0.05 -6.77
CA GLY A 364 -22.42 1.33 -6.76
C GLY A 364 -21.31 2.38 -6.58
N LEU A 365 -20.03 1.99 -6.71
CA LEU A 365 -18.90 2.91 -6.59
C LEU A 365 -18.70 3.68 -7.89
N LYS A 366 -18.31 4.95 -7.76
CA LYS A 366 -17.74 5.74 -8.86
C LYS A 366 -16.28 5.38 -9.05
N ILE A 367 -15.84 5.16 -10.28
CA ILE A 367 -14.46 4.79 -10.59
C ILE A 367 -13.85 5.71 -11.64
N TYR A 368 -12.66 6.24 -11.35
CA TYR A 368 -11.97 7.24 -12.16
C TYR A 368 -10.66 6.66 -12.68
N GLY A 369 -10.42 6.82 -13.99
CA GLY A 369 -9.21 6.32 -14.64
C GLY A 369 -8.10 7.34 -14.66
N GLY A 370 -6.98 7.03 -14.01
CA GLY A 370 -5.71 7.75 -14.14
C GLY A 370 -4.95 7.30 -15.38
N THR A 371 -4.41 8.26 -16.16
CA THR A 371 -3.55 7.92 -17.30
C THR A 371 -2.16 7.52 -16.81
N VAL A 372 -1.57 6.50 -17.44
CA VAL A 372 -0.21 6.01 -17.14
C VAL A 372 0.81 7.10 -17.50
N THR A 373 1.65 7.46 -16.55
CA THR A 373 2.68 8.51 -16.67
C THR A 373 3.76 8.18 -17.70
N PRO A 374 4.58 9.15 -18.15
CA PRO A 374 5.68 8.91 -19.09
C PRO A 374 6.70 7.93 -18.54
N LEU A 375 7.27 7.10 -19.43
CA LEU A 375 8.24 6.06 -19.06
C LEU A 375 9.61 6.22 -19.74
N LYS A 376 9.79 7.21 -20.66
CA LYS A 376 11.06 7.35 -21.41
C LYS A 376 12.18 7.81 -20.51
N GLY A 377 13.22 7.00 -20.45
CA GLY A 377 14.38 7.22 -19.58
C GLY A 377 14.29 6.49 -18.26
N ALA A 378 13.12 5.87 -17.96
CA ALA A 378 12.95 5.07 -16.76
C ALA A 378 14.06 4.02 -16.64
N GLN A 379 14.61 3.91 -15.45
CA GLN A 379 15.48 2.81 -15.08
C GLN A 379 14.72 1.46 -15.17
N PHE A 380 15.38 0.36 -15.01
CA PHE A 380 14.78 -0.99 -14.99
C PHE A 380 14.22 -1.53 -16.32
N GLY A 381 14.54 -0.89 -17.46
CA GLY A 381 14.08 -1.37 -18.77
C GLY A 381 12.60 -1.11 -19.08
N PHE A 382 11.97 -0.19 -18.37
CA PHE A 382 10.54 0.13 -18.51
C PHE A 382 10.19 0.91 -19.78
N TRP A 383 11.14 1.14 -20.67
CA TRP A 383 10.87 1.89 -21.91
C TRP A 383 11.41 1.19 -23.14
N SER A 384 10.56 1.10 -24.16
CA SER A 384 10.88 0.88 -25.56
C SER A 384 9.81 1.57 -26.41
N GLU A 385 10.02 1.70 -27.71
CA GLU A 385 9.02 2.26 -28.63
C GLU A 385 7.73 1.41 -28.60
N GLU A 386 7.86 0.10 -28.48
CA GLU A 386 6.71 -0.81 -28.36
C GLU A 386 5.94 -0.59 -27.05
N ILE A 387 6.63 -0.50 -25.91
CA ILE A 387 6.02 -0.19 -24.62
C ILE A 387 5.29 1.16 -24.68
N GLU A 388 5.94 2.18 -25.25
CA GLU A 388 5.34 3.50 -25.42
C GLU A 388 4.08 3.47 -26.31
N ALA A 389 4.11 2.75 -27.42
CA ALA A 389 2.94 2.59 -28.28
C ALA A 389 1.75 1.95 -27.51
N LYS A 390 2.02 0.95 -26.68
CA LYS A 390 1.00 0.31 -25.80
C LYS A 390 0.49 1.30 -24.75
N ARG A 391 1.38 2.03 -24.07
CA ARG A 391 1.02 3.05 -23.08
C ARG A 391 0.11 4.12 -23.69
N GLN A 392 0.47 4.63 -24.87
CA GLN A 392 -0.34 5.62 -25.59
C GLN A 392 -1.71 5.08 -26.01
N ALA A 393 -1.77 3.81 -26.41
CA ALA A 393 -3.05 3.17 -26.76
C ALA A 393 -3.97 3.04 -25.55
N VAL A 394 -3.44 2.62 -24.39
CA VAL A 394 -4.19 2.56 -23.11
C VAL A 394 -4.62 3.96 -22.68
N ASN A 395 -3.73 4.94 -22.67
CA ASN A 395 -4.04 6.31 -22.28
C ASN A 395 -5.09 6.95 -23.20
N ARG A 396 -5.01 6.70 -24.51
CA ARG A 396 -6.05 7.16 -25.45
C ARG A 396 -7.41 6.56 -25.10
N TRP A 397 -7.45 5.25 -24.82
CA TRP A 397 -8.69 4.58 -24.42
C TRP A 397 -9.22 5.16 -23.10
N ILE A 398 -8.36 5.36 -22.07
CA ILE A 398 -8.79 5.98 -20.82
C ILE A 398 -9.43 7.35 -21.08
N ARG A 399 -8.79 8.19 -21.92
CA ARG A 399 -9.27 9.55 -22.21
C ARG A 399 -10.56 9.61 -23.03
N THR A 400 -10.80 8.64 -23.92
CA THR A 400 -11.83 8.81 -24.98
C THR A 400 -12.93 7.78 -24.98
N SER A 401 -12.81 6.69 -24.25
CA SER A 401 -13.80 5.60 -24.31
C SER A 401 -15.10 5.88 -23.56
N GLY A 402 -15.10 6.80 -22.59
CA GLY A 402 -16.22 7.01 -21.69
C GLY A 402 -16.54 5.83 -20.76
N ALA A 403 -15.62 4.86 -20.63
CA ALA A 403 -15.85 3.68 -19.81
C ALA A 403 -15.71 3.97 -18.30
N TYR A 404 -14.80 4.85 -17.92
CA TYR A 404 -14.69 5.37 -16.57
C TYR A 404 -15.71 6.47 -16.32
N ASP A 405 -16.15 6.65 -15.07
CA ASP A 405 -17.06 7.77 -14.71
C ASP A 405 -16.41 9.14 -14.97
N ALA A 406 -15.08 9.23 -14.86
CA ALA A 406 -14.28 10.37 -15.29
C ALA A 406 -12.81 9.98 -15.48
N VAL A 407 -12.05 10.90 -16.06
CA VAL A 407 -10.60 10.75 -16.31
C VAL A 407 -9.83 11.74 -15.45
N ILE A 408 -8.72 11.26 -14.88
CA ILE A 408 -7.70 12.06 -14.22
C ILE A 408 -6.42 11.94 -15.07
N ASP A 409 -6.04 13.00 -15.74
CA ASP A 409 -4.94 12.97 -16.70
C ASP A 409 -3.60 13.20 -16.00
N PHE A 410 -3.13 12.18 -15.26
CA PHE A 410 -1.85 12.21 -14.58
C PHE A 410 -0.67 12.32 -15.54
N ASP A 411 -0.74 11.67 -16.72
CA ASP A 411 0.27 11.83 -17.78
C ASP A 411 0.45 13.30 -18.19
N ALA A 412 -0.64 14.02 -18.40
CA ALA A 412 -0.57 15.44 -18.73
C ALA A 412 -0.05 16.31 -17.57
N ALA A 413 -0.33 15.90 -16.32
CA ALA A 413 0.07 16.65 -15.14
C ALA A 413 1.58 16.61 -14.88
N VAL A 414 2.24 15.48 -15.19
CA VAL A 414 3.64 15.28 -14.81
C VAL A 414 4.62 15.19 -15.97
N ARG A 415 4.14 15.12 -17.22
CA ARG A 415 5.03 15.05 -18.39
C ARG A 415 5.74 16.38 -18.66
N ASP A 416 6.94 16.30 -19.16
CA ASP A 416 7.69 17.45 -19.66
C ASP A 416 7.02 18.00 -20.94
N PRO A 417 6.59 19.28 -20.96
CA PRO A 417 5.99 19.88 -22.17
C PRO A 417 6.93 19.89 -23.40
N ALA A 418 8.26 19.99 -23.19
CA ALA A 418 9.24 19.98 -24.25
C ALA A 418 9.61 18.56 -24.71
N GLN A 419 9.46 17.57 -23.84
CA GLN A 419 9.76 16.16 -24.09
C GLN A 419 8.62 15.26 -23.56
N PRO A 420 7.43 15.21 -24.20
CA PRO A 420 6.21 14.63 -23.64
C PRO A 420 6.26 13.13 -23.29
N LEU A 421 7.32 12.44 -23.69
CA LEU A 421 7.55 11.04 -23.35
C LEU A 421 8.31 10.86 -22.02
N ARG A 422 8.78 11.96 -21.40
CA ARG A 422 9.54 12.00 -20.14
C ARG A 422 8.77 12.71 -19.03
N LEU A 423 9.11 12.38 -17.78
CA LEU A 423 8.73 13.20 -16.64
C LEU A 423 9.40 14.59 -16.74
N ARG A 424 8.74 15.60 -16.18
CA ARG A 424 9.37 16.89 -15.96
C ARG A 424 10.57 16.72 -15.02
N PRO A 425 11.71 17.35 -15.33
CA PRO A 425 12.90 17.24 -14.47
C PRO A 425 12.63 17.67 -13.00
N ASP A 426 11.80 18.70 -12.80
CA ASP A 426 11.45 19.21 -11.46
C ASP A 426 10.59 18.22 -10.64
N TYR A 427 9.96 17.23 -11.29
CA TYR A 427 9.06 16.26 -10.69
C TYR A 427 9.69 14.88 -10.54
N ASP A 428 10.86 14.67 -11.17
CA ASP A 428 11.56 13.39 -11.22
C ASP A 428 12.23 13.08 -9.87
N GLY A 429 12.00 11.88 -9.36
CA GLY A 429 12.64 11.35 -8.15
C GLY A 429 14.07 10.85 -8.37
N GLY A 430 14.58 10.89 -9.62
CA GLY A 430 15.96 10.54 -10.00
C GLY A 430 16.10 9.22 -10.77
N ASP A 431 15.04 8.44 -10.88
CA ASP A 431 15.02 7.18 -11.65
C ASP A 431 14.16 7.23 -12.91
N HIS A 432 13.62 8.39 -13.22
CA HIS A 432 12.82 8.72 -14.41
C HIS A 432 11.48 7.96 -14.51
N ILE A 433 10.97 7.42 -13.40
CA ILE A 433 9.67 6.78 -13.30
C ILE A 433 8.91 7.24 -12.05
N HIS A 434 9.61 7.41 -10.92
CA HIS A 434 9.00 7.84 -9.67
C HIS A 434 9.07 9.36 -9.49
N LEU A 435 8.11 9.89 -8.74
CA LEU A 435 7.94 11.33 -8.56
C LEU A 435 8.43 11.77 -7.17
N ASN A 436 9.17 12.87 -7.12
CA ASN A 436 9.45 13.57 -5.88
C ASN A 436 8.18 14.25 -5.32
N ASP A 437 8.30 14.93 -4.18
CA ASP A 437 7.17 15.61 -3.52
C ASP A 437 6.45 16.62 -4.44
N ALA A 438 7.19 17.34 -5.30
CA ALA A 438 6.60 18.29 -6.23
C ALA A 438 5.78 17.59 -7.33
N GLY A 439 6.25 16.45 -7.81
CA GLY A 439 5.52 15.63 -8.76
C GLY A 439 4.27 14.98 -8.14
N ALA A 440 4.38 14.50 -6.90
CA ALA A 440 3.23 14.00 -6.14
C ALA A 440 2.18 15.10 -5.91
N GLN A 441 2.62 16.32 -5.60
CA GLN A 441 1.73 17.48 -5.50
C GLN A 441 1.04 17.79 -6.83
N ALA A 442 1.75 17.72 -7.96
CA ALA A 442 1.16 17.92 -9.29
C ALA A 442 0.08 16.86 -9.58
N MET A 443 0.30 15.59 -9.21
CA MET A 443 -0.71 14.54 -9.33
C MET A 443 -1.94 14.83 -8.47
N ALA A 444 -1.73 15.18 -7.20
CA ALA A 444 -2.83 15.55 -6.33
C ALA A 444 -3.65 16.73 -6.91
N MET A 445 -2.99 17.74 -7.46
CA MET A 445 -3.63 18.90 -8.10
C MET A 445 -4.42 18.52 -9.36
N ALA A 446 -4.03 17.47 -10.06
CA ALA A 446 -4.72 17.00 -11.26
C ALA A 446 -6.10 16.34 -10.96
N VAL A 447 -6.36 15.95 -9.69
CA VAL A 447 -7.67 15.39 -9.31
C VAL A 447 -8.71 16.50 -9.21
N PRO A 448 -9.75 16.51 -10.05
CA PRO A 448 -10.81 17.52 -9.97
C PRO A 448 -11.73 17.24 -8.78
N LEU A 449 -11.66 18.05 -7.74
CA LEU A 449 -12.43 17.81 -6.48
C LEU A 449 -13.96 17.72 -6.71
N ARG A 450 -14.50 18.30 -7.79
CA ARG A 450 -15.93 18.18 -8.15
C ARG A 450 -16.38 16.74 -8.44
N LEU A 451 -15.45 15.84 -8.78
CA LEU A 451 -15.75 14.43 -9.02
C LEU A 451 -16.03 13.66 -7.73
N LEU A 452 -15.59 14.19 -6.61
CA LEU A 452 -15.62 13.57 -5.30
C LEU A 452 -16.71 14.19 -4.39
N ARG A 453 -17.73 14.81 -5.00
CA ARG A 453 -18.87 15.44 -4.31
C ARG A 453 -20.15 14.68 -4.47
#